data_06043df3738dc9a4ae710b54921a0a57
#
_entry.id   06043df3738dc9a4ae710b54921a0a57
#
_cell.length_a   1.000
_cell.length_b   1.000
_cell.length_c   1.000
_cell.angle_alpha   90.00
_cell.angle_beta   90.00
_cell.angle_gamma   90.00
#
_symmetry.space_group_name_H-M   'P 1'
#
loop_
_entity.id
_entity.type
_entity.pdbx_description
1 polymer ?
#
loop_
_entity_poly.entity_id
_entity_poly.type
_entity_poly.pdbx_seq_one_letter_code
_entity_poly.pdbx_strand_id
1 'polypeptide(L)'
;MLFRSLEKLLKSEKIKKYPEDTELLDDVIIENKQAIEMANIYSGILSGTMDAFASVISNNLNIVMKFLATITIVMSIPTMVSSFYGMNVLSSSMPFATNPYGFVIVIVLSVILTCAVAWIFAKRNLF
;
A
#
# COMPACT_ATOMS: atom_id res chain seq x y z
N MET A 1 31.92 -20.21 5.22
CA MET A 1 33.33 -20.52 5.52
C MET A 1 33.46 -21.61 6.58
N LEU A 2 32.72 -21.53 7.66
CA LEU A 2 32.79 -22.50 8.79
C LEU A 2 32.55 -23.96 8.34
N PHE A 3 31.53 -24.22 7.54
CA PHE A 3 31.19 -25.55 7.01
C PHE A 3 32.36 -26.20 6.23
N ARG A 4 33.00 -25.43 5.33
CA ARG A 4 34.19 -25.90 4.60
C ARG A 4 35.38 -26.23 5.52
N SER A 5 35.51 -25.51 6.63
CA SER A 5 36.58 -25.78 7.61
C SER A 5 36.31 -27.06 8.41
N LEU A 6 35.05 -27.32 8.76
CA LEU A 6 34.63 -28.56 9.45
C LEU A 6 34.81 -29.78 8.55
N GLU A 7 34.44 -29.71 7.26
CA GLU A 7 34.71 -30.81 6.30
C GLU A 7 36.20 -31.08 6.08
N LYS A 8 37.04 -30.05 6.12
CA LYS A 8 38.51 -30.25 6.06
C LYS A 8 39.06 -30.90 7.31
N LEU A 9 38.51 -30.58 8.48
CA LEU A 9 38.90 -31.22 9.74
C LEU A 9 38.54 -32.71 9.75
N LEU A 10 37.36 -33.07 9.24
CA LEU A 10 36.93 -34.47 9.12
C LEU A 10 37.88 -35.32 8.25
N LYS A 11 38.54 -34.72 7.26
CA LYS A 11 39.52 -35.37 6.39
C LYS A 11 40.94 -35.43 6.98
N SER A 12 41.14 -34.80 8.13
CA SER A 12 42.45 -34.76 8.79
C SER A 12 42.78 -36.10 9.45
N GLU A 13 43.99 -36.63 9.21
CA GLU A 13 44.46 -37.88 9.83
C GLU A 13 44.51 -37.83 11.37
N LYS A 14 44.62 -36.63 11.95
CA LYS A 14 44.64 -36.44 13.41
C LYS A 14 43.31 -36.81 14.07
N ILE A 15 42.20 -36.58 13.42
CA ILE A 15 40.85 -36.86 13.93
C ILE A 15 40.48 -38.32 13.68
N LYS A 16 40.89 -38.89 12.56
CA LYS A 16 40.67 -40.30 12.25
C LYS A 16 41.32 -41.29 13.25
N LYS A 17 42.20 -40.80 14.08
CA LYS A 17 42.89 -41.61 15.08
C LYS A 17 41.97 -42.07 16.23
N TYR A 18 40.90 -41.30 16.52
CA TYR A 18 39.94 -41.57 17.58
C TYR A 18 38.52 -41.62 16.99
N PRO A 19 37.84 -42.79 16.98
CA PRO A 19 36.53 -42.94 16.38
C PRO A 19 35.46 -42.04 17.04
N GLU A 20 35.56 -41.81 18.36
CA GLU A 20 34.65 -40.92 19.11
C GLU A 20 34.71 -39.47 18.62
N ASP A 21 35.89 -38.96 18.27
CA ASP A 21 36.08 -37.62 17.73
C ASP A 21 35.47 -37.47 16.33
N THR A 22 35.45 -38.56 15.56
CA THR A 22 34.86 -38.58 14.21
C THR A 22 33.32 -38.48 14.28
N GLU A 23 32.72 -39.24 15.21
CA GLU A 23 31.25 -39.22 15.42
C GLU A 23 30.79 -37.85 15.92
N LEU A 24 31.49 -37.27 16.90
CA LEU A 24 31.19 -35.92 17.40
C LEU A 24 31.32 -34.86 16.31
N LEU A 25 32.30 -34.97 15.42
CA LEU A 25 32.50 -34.02 14.34
C LEU A 25 31.41 -34.14 13.25
N ASP A 26 30.96 -35.38 12.97
CA ASP A 26 29.84 -35.61 12.05
C ASP A 26 28.56 -35.02 12.60
N ASP A 27 28.26 -35.17 13.88
CA ASP A 27 27.11 -34.54 14.53
C ASP A 27 27.17 -33.02 14.42
N VAL A 28 28.31 -32.40 14.70
CA VAL A 28 28.49 -30.93 14.54
C VAL A 28 28.29 -30.48 13.10
N ILE A 29 28.71 -31.28 12.12
CA ILE A 29 28.50 -30.96 10.70
C ILE A 29 27.02 -31.02 10.34
N ILE A 30 26.30 -32.04 10.83
CA ILE A 30 24.87 -32.20 10.61
C ILE A 30 24.09 -31.03 11.24
N GLU A 31 24.37 -30.68 12.49
CA GLU A 31 23.75 -29.57 13.18
C GLU A 31 24.03 -28.24 12.48
N ASN A 32 25.26 -28.01 12.03
CA ASN A 32 25.63 -26.80 11.30
C ASN A 32 24.90 -26.72 9.95
N LYS A 33 24.76 -27.86 9.26
CA LYS A 33 23.98 -27.92 8.01
C LYS A 33 22.52 -27.61 8.25
N GLN A 34 21.91 -28.16 9.28
CA GLN A 34 20.54 -27.88 9.68
C GLN A 34 20.35 -26.39 10.04
N ALA A 35 21.29 -25.82 10.78
CA ALA A 35 21.25 -24.39 11.11
C ALA A 35 21.29 -23.49 9.88
N ILE A 36 22.14 -23.84 8.89
CA ILE A 36 22.22 -23.10 7.61
C ILE A 36 20.92 -23.24 6.83
N GLU A 37 20.36 -24.45 6.75
CA GLU A 37 19.08 -24.69 6.06
C GLU A 37 17.94 -23.93 6.74
N MET A 38 17.85 -23.93 8.07
CA MET A 38 16.88 -23.13 8.82
C MET A 38 17.06 -21.63 8.56
N ALA A 39 18.29 -21.12 8.58
CA ALA A 39 18.57 -19.72 8.28
C ALA A 39 18.10 -19.33 6.87
N ASN A 40 18.30 -20.20 5.89
CA ASN A 40 17.81 -19.97 4.53
C ASN A 40 16.28 -19.98 4.45
N ILE A 41 15.62 -20.92 5.15
CA ILE A 41 14.16 -20.98 5.22
C ILE A 41 13.60 -19.71 5.87
N TYR A 42 14.12 -19.30 7.02
CA TYR A 42 13.66 -18.08 7.69
C TYR A 42 13.94 -16.82 6.88
N SER A 43 15.06 -16.76 6.17
CA SER A 43 15.34 -15.66 5.24
C SER A 43 14.31 -15.60 4.11
N GLY A 44 13.93 -16.76 3.56
CA GLY A 44 12.88 -16.86 2.54
C GLY A 44 11.50 -16.43 3.08
N ILE A 45 11.13 -16.89 4.29
CA ILE A 45 9.88 -16.50 4.96
C ILE A 45 9.88 -14.99 5.22
N LEU A 46 10.98 -14.44 5.71
CA LEU A 46 11.09 -13.00 5.97
C LEU A 46 10.91 -12.18 4.70
N SER A 47 11.59 -12.56 3.62
CA SER A 47 11.44 -11.89 2.32
C SER A 47 9.99 -11.95 1.82
N GLY A 48 9.37 -13.13 1.83
CA GLY A 48 7.98 -13.30 1.42
C GLY A 48 6.99 -12.51 2.30
N THR A 49 7.28 -12.42 3.59
CA THR A 49 6.46 -11.62 4.52
C THR A 49 6.60 -10.13 4.22
N MET A 50 7.82 -9.65 3.96
CA MET A 50 8.05 -8.25 3.57
C MET A 50 7.33 -7.89 2.28
N ASP A 51 7.37 -8.77 1.27
CA ASP A 51 6.67 -8.57 0.00
C ASP A 51 5.13 -8.53 0.20
N ALA A 52 4.60 -9.42 1.04
CA ALA A 52 3.20 -9.42 1.40
C ALA A 52 2.78 -8.13 2.12
N PHE A 53 3.56 -7.65 3.08
CA PHE A 53 3.30 -6.37 3.75
C PHE A 53 3.38 -5.18 2.78
N ALA A 54 4.39 -5.15 1.90
CA ALA A 54 4.50 -4.11 0.89
C ALA A 54 3.26 -4.07 -0.03
N SER A 55 2.76 -5.23 -0.43
CA SER A 55 1.54 -5.36 -1.23
C SER A 55 0.30 -4.85 -0.48
N VAL A 56 0.13 -5.22 0.80
CA VAL A 56 -0.99 -4.77 1.63
C VAL A 56 -0.93 -3.25 1.85
N ILE A 57 0.24 -2.71 2.14
CA ILE A 57 0.44 -1.25 2.31
C ILE A 57 0.10 -0.52 1.01
N SER A 58 0.60 -1.00 -0.13
CA SER A 58 0.33 -0.40 -1.45
C SER A 58 -1.18 -0.40 -1.76
N ASN A 59 -1.87 -1.51 -1.48
CA ASN A 59 -3.30 -1.61 -1.68
C ASN A 59 -4.08 -0.64 -0.77
N ASN A 60 -3.72 -0.56 0.51
CA ASN A 60 -4.35 0.37 1.45
C ASN A 60 -4.11 1.84 1.06
N LEU A 61 -2.90 2.18 0.62
CA LEU A 61 -2.59 3.51 0.08
C LEU A 61 -3.46 3.83 -1.14
N ASN A 62 -3.64 2.88 -2.05
CA ASN A 62 -4.50 3.06 -3.22
C ASN A 62 -5.96 3.35 -2.84
N ILE A 63 -6.49 2.65 -1.84
CA ILE A 63 -7.84 2.87 -1.32
C ILE A 63 -7.96 4.28 -0.73
N VAL A 64 -7.02 4.70 0.12
CA VAL A 64 -7.01 6.03 0.74
C VAL A 64 -6.88 7.12 -0.33
N MET A 65 -6.01 6.95 -1.32
CA MET A 65 -5.83 7.91 -2.41
C MET A 65 -7.07 8.04 -3.28
N LYS A 66 -7.76 6.94 -3.60
CA LYS A 66 -9.05 6.96 -4.30
C LYS A 66 -10.11 7.73 -3.51
N PHE A 67 -10.21 7.47 -2.21
CA PHE A 67 -11.15 8.14 -1.33
C PHE A 67 -10.89 9.65 -1.27
N LEU A 68 -9.64 10.07 -1.05
CA LEU A 68 -9.25 11.48 -1.04
C LEU A 68 -9.53 12.16 -2.37
N ALA A 69 -9.17 11.54 -3.49
CA ALA A 69 -9.43 12.08 -4.81
C ALA A 69 -10.93 12.25 -5.05
N THR A 70 -11.74 11.26 -4.69
CA THR A 70 -13.19 11.31 -4.85
C THR A 70 -13.81 12.43 -4.02
N ILE A 71 -13.46 12.56 -2.75
CA ILE A 71 -13.96 13.66 -1.90
C ILE A 71 -13.56 15.01 -2.48
N THR A 72 -12.31 15.17 -2.91
CA THR A 72 -11.82 16.42 -3.49
C THR A 72 -12.61 16.80 -4.72
N ILE A 73 -12.86 15.85 -5.63
CA ILE A 73 -13.64 16.11 -6.85
C ILE A 73 -15.09 16.48 -6.51
N VAL A 74 -15.73 15.73 -5.61
CA VAL A 74 -17.12 16.00 -5.21
C VAL A 74 -17.26 17.37 -4.55
N MET A 75 -16.30 17.74 -3.65
CA MET A 75 -16.32 19.05 -2.98
C MET A 75 -15.93 20.22 -3.89
N SER A 76 -15.23 19.97 -4.99
CA SER A 76 -14.88 21.02 -5.94
C SER A 76 -16.09 21.58 -6.70
N ILE A 77 -17.15 20.80 -6.86
CA ILE A 77 -18.34 21.20 -7.64
C ILE A 77 -19.07 22.39 -7.00
N PRO A 78 -19.50 22.33 -5.73
CA PRO A 78 -20.15 23.47 -5.10
C PRO A 78 -19.22 24.68 -5.01
N THR A 79 -17.93 24.46 -4.79
CA THR A 79 -16.92 25.52 -4.74
C THR A 79 -16.81 26.24 -6.11
N MET A 80 -16.80 25.49 -7.19
CA MET A 80 -16.74 26.02 -8.55
C MET A 80 -17.98 26.88 -8.87
N VAL A 81 -19.19 26.37 -8.55
CA VAL A 81 -20.43 27.09 -8.72
C VAL A 81 -20.43 28.41 -7.93
N SER A 82 -20.06 28.35 -6.65
CA SER A 82 -19.95 29.51 -5.79
C SER A 82 -18.92 30.53 -6.29
N SER A 83 -17.80 30.07 -6.83
CA SER A 83 -16.74 30.94 -7.38
C SER A 83 -17.24 31.70 -8.61
N PHE A 84 -17.99 31.07 -9.52
CA PHE A 84 -18.57 31.76 -10.66
C PHE A 84 -19.57 32.84 -10.25
N TYR A 85 -20.39 32.56 -9.25
CA TYR A 85 -21.36 33.54 -8.75
C TYR A 85 -20.73 34.61 -7.84
N GLY A 86 -19.51 34.38 -7.34
CA GLY A 86 -18.72 35.37 -6.59
C GLY A 86 -17.91 36.34 -7.47
N MET A 87 -17.97 36.21 -8.78
CA MET A 87 -17.26 37.10 -9.71
C MET A 87 -17.87 38.49 -9.75
N ASN A 88 -17.03 39.54 -9.82
CA ASN A 88 -17.45 40.94 -10.01
C ASN A 88 -17.79 41.24 -11.48
N VAL A 89 -18.86 40.64 -11.98
CA VAL A 89 -19.37 40.87 -13.32
C VAL A 89 -20.75 41.51 -13.24
N LEU A 90 -21.20 42.13 -14.34
CA LEU A 90 -22.55 42.71 -14.42
C LEU A 90 -23.61 41.63 -14.15
N SER A 91 -24.43 41.85 -13.13
CA SER A 91 -25.48 40.91 -12.72
C SER A 91 -26.47 40.57 -13.83
N SER A 92 -26.66 41.48 -14.82
CA SER A 92 -27.47 41.21 -16.01
C SER A 92 -26.94 40.11 -16.92
N SER A 93 -25.64 39.77 -16.80
CA SER A 93 -25.00 38.72 -17.58
C SER A 93 -25.01 37.35 -16.87
N MET A 94 -25.42 37.32 -15.60
CA MET A 94 -25.47 36.08 -14.83
C MET A 94 -26.83 35.40 -14.90
N PRO A 95 -26.93 34.11 -15.19
CA PRO A 95 -28.19 33.36 -15.15
C PRO A 95 -28.82 33.46 -13.77
N PHE A 96 -30.12 33.72 -13.71
CA PHE A 96 -30.92 33.82 -12.47
C PHE A 96 -30.59 34.98 -11.52
N ALA A 97 -29.60 35.82 -11.80
CA ALA A 97 -29.18 36.89 -10.88
C ALA A 97 -30.26 37.97 -10.66
N THR A 98 -31.15 38.18 -11.64
CA THR A 98 -32.28 39.13 -11.56
C THR A 98 -33.53 38.52 -10.95
N ASN A 99 -33.55 37.21 -10.68
CA ASN A 99 -34.70 36.54 -10.11
C ASN A 99 -34.66 36.60 -8.57
N PRO A 100 -35.75 36.96 -7.87
CA PRO A 100 -35.78 36.97 -6.40
C PRO A 100 -35.42 35.62 -5.74
N TYR A 101 -35.65 34.52 -6.45
CA TYR A 101 -35.29 33.15 -6.01
C TYR A 101 -33.97 32.64 -6.61
N GLY A 102 -33.25 33.49 -7.33
CA GLY A 102 -32.03 33.10 -8.05
C GLY A 102 -30.98 32.40 -7.16
N PHE A 103 -30.77 32.91 -5.95
CA PHE A 103 -29.85 32.30 -4.98
C PHE A 103 -30.24 30.86 -4.59
N VAL A 104 -31.53 30.63 -4.31
CA VAL A 104 -32.04 29.30 -3.95
C VAL A 104 -31.92 28.33 -5.12
N ILE A 105 -32.23 28.80 -6.35
CA ILE A 105 -32.10 27.98 -7.56
C ILE A 105 -30.68 27.52 -7.77
N VAL A 106 -29.68 28.40 -7.59
CA VAL A 106 -28.27 28.08 -7.77
C VAL A 106 -27.79 27.07 -6.72
N ILE A 107 -28.21 27.25 -5.46
CA ILE A 107 -27.87 26.29 -4.40
C ILE A 107 -28.47 24.92 -4.70
N VAL A 108 -29.75 24.84 -5.04
CA VAL A 108 -30.42 23.57 -5.35
C VAL A 108 -29.76 22.89 -6.54
N LEU A 109 -29.45 23.63 -7.60
CA LEU A 109 -28.74 23.12 -8.78
C LEU A 109 -27.34 22.57 -8.39
N SER A 110 -26.60 23.29 -7.57
CA SER A 110 -25.28 22.87 -7.07
C SER A 110 -25.36 21.58 -6.28
N VAL A 111 -26.35 21.47 -5.38
CA VAL A 111 -26.56 20.25 -4.60
C VAL A 111 -26.92 19.06 -5.48
N ILE A 112 -27.83 19.25 -6.44
CA ILE A 112 -28.23 18.18 -7.37
C ILE A 112 -27.01 17.70 -8.17
N LEU A 113 -26.19 18.63 -8.67
CA LEU A 113 -25.00 18.31 -9.44
C LEU A 113 -23.97 17.54 -8.61
N THR A 114 -23.76 17.97 -7.37
CA THR A 114 -22.87 17.30 -6.42
C THR A 114 -23.35 15.89 -6.10
N CYS A 115 -24.65 15.72 -5.81
CA CYS A 115 -25.25 14.42 -5.55
C CYS A 115 -25.17 13.49 -6.78
N ALA A 116 -25.39 14.00 -7.98
CA ALA A 116 -25.30 13.24 -9.21
C ALA A 116 -23.87 12.70 -9.43
N VAL A 117 -22.86 13.54 -9.24
CA VAL A 117 -21.46 13.12 -9.38
C VAL A 117 -21.08 12.14 -8.28
N ALA A 118 -21.44 12.39 -7.03
CA ALA A 118 -21.21 11.46 -5.92
C ALA A 118 -21.86 10.09 -6.18
N TRP A 119 -23.06 10.07 -6.72
CA TRP A 119 -23.75 8.82 -7.09
C TRP A 119 -23.04 8.06 -8.23
N ILE A 120 -22.54 8.78 -9.25
CA ILE A 120 -21.77 8.18 -10.35
C ILE A 120 -20.48 7.54 -9.81
N PHE A 121 -19.75 8.21 -8.91
CA PHE A 121 -18.54 7.68 -8.31
C PHE A 121 -18.83 6.46 -7.41
N ALA A 122 -19.91 6.50 -6.62
CA ALA A 122 -20.36 5.37 -5.83
C ALA A 122 -20.71 4.15 -6.70
N LYS A 123 -21.46 4.38 -7.81
CA LYS A 123 -21.85 3.30 -8.74
C LYS A 123 -20.65 2.68 -9.46
N ARG A 124 -19.58 3.43 -9.66
CA ARG A 124 -18.35 2.94 -10.32
C ARG A 124 -17.32 2.32 -9.35
N ASN A 125 -17.68 2.12 -8.09
CA ASN A 125 -16.76 1.60 -7.05
C ASN A 125 -15.44 2.38 -6.98
N LEU A 126 -15.53 3.71 -7.12
CA LEU A 126 -14.38 4.60 -6.98
C LEU A 126 -14.17 5.09 -5.54
N PHE A 127 -15.07 4.70 -4.67
CA PHE A 127 -14.93 4.80 -3.21
C PHE A 127 -14.17 3.62 -2.64
#